data_0496f02b54d6fb32396e84b9fc0e27dc
#
_entry.id   0496f02b54d6fb32396e84b9fc0e27dc
#
_cell.length_a   1.000
_cell.length_b   1.000
_cell.length_c   1.000
_cell.angle_alpha   90.00
_cell.angle_beta   90.00
_cell.angle_gamma   90.00
#
_symmetry.space_group_name_H-M   'P 1'
#
loop_
_entity.id
_entity.type
_entity.pdbx_description
1 polymer ?
#
loop_
_entity_poly.entity_id
_entity_poly.type
_entity_poly.pdbx_seq_one_letter_code
_entity_poly.pdbx_strand_id
1 'polypeptide(L)'
;NKIYDVKDLSNSTIKDITFFHSKKYEFLASKTKASFCITTENLKHFLPKKCNKIIVDNVLYATAKITNLFYPESINDDFDISAQNILKTSFNKKVKFGSNVLIGKNVKIGKKCSIGHNSIVEKNVIIGDNCSIGSNVIIRNTIINNNVHILDGCVIGKKGFGFFPDKIKNYRYPQIGVVIIND
;
A
#
# COMPACT_ATOMS: atom_id res chain seq x y z
N ASN A 1 -25.72 -1.26 4.64
CA ASN A 1 -24.53 -2.10 4.75
C ASN A 1 -23.30 -1.20 4.97
N LYS A 2 -22.49 -1.52 5.97
CA LYS A 2 -21.24 -0.81 6.22
C LYS A 2 -20.16 -1.38 5.29
N ILE A 3 -19.42 -0.49 4.61
CA ILE A 3 -18.28 -0.85 3.75
C ILE A 3 -17.01 -0.71 4.59
N TYR A 4 -16.11 -1.67 4.46
CA TYR A 4 -14.89 -1.76 5.26
C TYR A 4 -13.62 -1.49 4.46
N ASP A 5 -13.66 -1.75 3.11
CA ASP A 5 -12.46 -1.61 2.30
C ASP A 5 -12.77 -1.35 0.82
N VAL A 6 -11.76 -0.90 0.07
CA VAL A 6 -11.74 -0.78 -1.38
C VAL A 6 -10.85 -1.87 -1.95
N LYS A 7 -11.38 -2.74 -2.82
CA LYS A 7 -10.64 -3.85 -3.41
C LYS A 7 -10.89 -3.97 -4.91
N ASP A 8 -10.00 -4.69 -5.58
CA ASP A 8 -10.20 -5.05 -6.97
C ASP A 8 -11.39 -6.02 -7.15
N LEU A 9 -11.81 -6.23 -8.40
CA LEU A 9 -12.97 -7.06 -8.75
C LEU A 9 -12.85 -8.51 -8.27
N SER A 10 -11.64 -9.06 -8.24
CA SER A 10 -11.38 -10.47 -7.93
C SER A 10 -11.36 -10.77 -6.43
N ASN A 11 -10.80 -9.84 -5.65
CA ASN A 11 -10.55 -10.02 -4.22
C ASN A 11 -11.62 -9.39 -3.32
N SER A 12 -12.61 -8.70 -3.92
CA SER A 12 -13.69 -8.06 -3.17
C SER A 12 -14.68 -9.07 -2.58
N THR A 13 -15.20 -8.73 -1.42
CA THR A 13 -16.22 -9.48 -0.66
C THR A 13 -17.49 -8.65 -0.51
N ILE A 14 -18.52 -9.19 0.12
CA ILE A 14 -19.78 -8.48 0.44
C ILE A 14 -19.57 -7.27 1.36
N LYS A 15 -18.39 -7.09 1.94
CA LYS A 15 -18.05 -5.97 2.83
C LYS A 15 -17.25 -4.88 2.13
N ASP A 16 -16.95 -5.05 0.85
CA ASP A 16 -16.04 -4.19 0.12
C ASP A 16 -16.77 -3.40 -0.98
N ILE A 17 -16.17 -2.28 -1.37
CA ILE A 17 -16.48 -1.56 -2.59
C ILE A 17 -15.39 -1.85 -3.63
N THR A 18 -15.81 -2.04 -4.88
CA THR A 18 -14.91 -2.24 -6.01
C THR A 18 -15.16 -1.22 -7.12
N PHE A 19 -14.42 -1.30 -8.21
CA PHE A 19 -14.56 -0.41 -9.36
C PHE A 19 -14.41 -1.17 -10.67
N PHE A 20 -15.16 -0.72 -11.69
CA PHE A 20 -15.17 -1.31 -13.02
C PHE A 20 -15.21 -0.21 -14.08
N HIS A 21 -14.05 0.06 -14.71
CA HIS A 21 -13.85 1.21 -15.60
C HIS A 21 -13.61 0.82 -17.07
N SER A 22 -13.43 -0.46 -17.36
CA SER A 22 -13.10 -0.92 -18.73
C SER A 22 -13.71 -2.27 -19.02
N LYS A 23 -14.31 -2.41 -20.21
CA LYS A 23 -14.86 -3.66 -20.72
C LYS A 23 -13.87 -4.83 -20.72
N LYS A 24 -12.59 -4.56 -20.81
CA LYS A 24 -11.52 -5.57 -20.69
C LYS A 24 -11.66 -6.47 -19.46
N TYR A 25 -12.29 -5.96 -18.40
CA TYR A 25 -12.47 -6.67 -17.13
C TYR A 25 -13.90 -7.21 -16.94
N GLU A 26 -14.71 -7.32 -18.01
CA GLU A 26 -16.11 -7.76 -17.90
C GLU A 26 -16.27 -9.12 -17.24
N PHE A 27 -15.37 -10.07 -17.55
CA PHE A 27 -15.40 -11.39 -16.95
C PHE A 27 -15.20 -11.35 -15.41
N LEU A 28 -14.28 -10.52 -14.93
CA LEU A 28 -14.07 -10.33 -13.49
C LEU A 28 -15.23 -9.57 -12.85
N ALA A 29 -15.75 -8.57 -13.56
CA ALA A 29 -16.89 -7.79 -13.10
C ALA A 29 -18.14 -8.64 -12.90
N SER A 30 -18.43 -9.58 -13.82
CA SER A 30 -19.58 -10.49 -13.72
C SER A 30 -19.51 -11.45 -12.53
N LYS A 31 -18.32 -11.71 -11.99
CA LYS A 31 -18.07 -12.64 -10.89
C LYS A 31 -17.78 -11.96 -9.56
N THR A 32 -17.75 -10.63 -9.52
CA THR A 32 -17.42 -9.90 -8.28
C THR A 32 -18.43 -10.21 -7.15
N LYS A 33 -17.91 -10.30 -5.94
CA LYS A 33 -18.69 -10.49 -4.70
C LYS A 33 -18.92 -9.19 -3.94
N ALA A 34 -18.44 -8.04 -4.47
CA ALA A 34 -18.59 -6.75 -3.82
C ALA A 34 -20.06 -6.35 -3.66
N SER A 35 -20.38 -5.72 -2.53
CA SER A 35 -21.71 -5.12 -2.32
C SER A 35 -21.94 -3.89 -3.18
N PHE A 36 -20.88 -3.14 -3.49
CA PHE A 36 -20.93 -1.92 -4.28
C PHE A 36 -19.83 -1.89 -5.32
N CYS A 37 -20.16 -1.36 -6.51
CA CYS A 37 -19.18 -1.15 -7.57
C CYS A 37 -19.36 0.23 -8.18
N ILE A 38 -18.26 0.99 -8.26
CA ILE A 38 -18.17 2.25 -8.99
C ILE A 38 -18.00 1.93 -10.46
N THR A 39 -18.90 2.42 -11.31
CA THR A 39 -18.89 2.12 -12.74
C THR A 39 -19.57 3.22 -13.56
N THR A 40 -19.56 3.07 -14.88
CA THR A 40 -20.30 3.95 -15.79
C THR A 40 -21.65 3.34 -16.17
N GLU A 41 -22.55 4.18 -16.72
CA GLU A 41 -23.85 3.75 -17.23
C GLU A 41 -23.71 2.61 -18.25
N ASN A 42 -22.73 2.73 -19.16
CA ASN A 42 -22.50 1.77 -20.24
C ASN A 42 -21.96 0.40 -19.76
N LEU A 43 -21.36 0.34 -18.58
CA LEU A 43 -20.74 -0.88 -18.06
C LEU A 43 -21.56 -1.57 -16.97
N LYS A 44 -22.57 -0.92 -16.42
CA LYS A 44 -23.33 -1.43 -15.26
C LYS A 44 -23.99 -2.79 -15.48
N HIS A 45 -24.34 -3.12 -16.73
CA HIS A 45 -25.06 -4.35 -17.07
C HIS A 45 -24.19 -5.62 -16.97
N PHE A 46 -22.86 -5.49 -16.97
CA PHE A 46 -21.94 -6.61 -16.74
C PHE A 46 -21.84 -7.02 -15.26
N LEU A 47 -22.33 -6.20 -14.35
CA LEU A 47 -22.24 -6.47 -12.91
C LEU A 47 -23.41 -7.32 -12.41
N PRO A 48 -23.17 -8.20 -11.39
CA PRO A 48 -24.23 -9.01 -10.80
C PRO A 48 -25.40 -8.17 -10.29
N LYS A 49 -26.62 -8.71 -10.34
CA LYS A 49 -27.83 -8.04 -9.81
C LYS A 49 -27.68 -7.67 -8.33
N LYS A 50 -26.99 -8.49 -7.55
CA LYS A 50 -26.75 -8.29 -6.10
C LYS A 50 -25.75 -7.17 -5.79
N CYS A 51 -24.93 -6.76 -6.74
CA CYS A 51 -23.98 -5.67 -6.57
C CYS A 51 -24.67 -4.32 -6.83
N ASN A 52 -24.66 -3.42 -5.88
CA ASN A 52 -25.16 -2.06 -6.04
C ASN A 52 -24.21 -1.24 -6.91
N LYS A 53 -24.75 -0.56 -7.92
CA LYS A 53 -23.97 0.23 -8.89
C LYS A 53 -23.95 1.69 -8.48
N ILE A 54 -22.75 2.25 -8.32
CA ILE A 54 -22.53 3.69 -8.14
C ILE A 54 -22.12 4.24 -9.50
N ILE A 55 -23.04 4.89 -10.18
CA ILE A 55 -22.84 5.41 -11.53
C ILE A 55 -22.14 6.75 -11.47
N VAL A 56 -21.04 6.86 -12.21
CA VAL A 56 -20.21 8.06 -12.29
C VAL A 56 -19.68 8.26 -13.72
N ASP A 57 -19.35 9.48 -14.09
CA ASP A 57 -18.75 9.78 -15.41
C ASP A 57 -17.27 9.37 -15.45
N ASN A 58 -16.53 9.58 -14.35
CA ASN A 58 -15.10 9.26 -14.25
C ASN A 58 -14.86 8.28 -13.08
N VAL A 59 -14.80 6.99 -13.43
CA VAL A 59 -14.60 5.90 -12.45
C VAL A 59 -13.25 6.02 -11.73
N LEU A 60 -12.17 6.36 -12.43
CA LEU A 60 -10.84 6.45 -11.83
C LEU A 60 -10.78 7.57 -10.80
N TYR A 61 -11.39 8.72 -11.11
CA TYR A 61 -11.47 9.85 -10.17
C TYR A 61 -12.29 9.49 -8.92
N ALA A 62 -13.47 8.89 -9.12
CA ALA A 62 -14.32 8.48 -8.01
C ALA A 62 -13.62 7.41 -7.13
N THR A 63 -12.95 6.45 -7.77
CA THR A 63 -12.16 5.42 -7.06
C THR A 63 -11.03 6.07 -6.25
N ALA A 64 -10.28 7.03 -6.82
CA ALA A 64 -9.21 7.72 -6.12
C ALA A 64 -9.74 8.47 -4.89
N LYS A 65 -10.87 9.17 -5.00
CA LYS A 65 -11.53 9.83 -3.85
C LYS A 65 -11.92 8.85 -2.76
N ILE A 66 -12.57 7.76 -3.12
CA ILE A 66 -13.01 6.75 -2.14
C ILE A 66 -11.79 6.06 -1.50
N THR A 67 -10.79 5.69 -2.29
CA THR A 67 -9.55 5.10 -1.74
C THR A 67 -8.89 6.04 -0.73
N ASN A 68 -8.86 7.35 -1.01
CA ASN A 68 -8.28 8.31 -0.08
C ASN A 68 -9.09 8.46 1.24
N LEU A 69 -10.39 8.18 1.24
CA LEU A 69 -11.18 8.14 2.48
C LEU A 69 -10.80 6.96 3.38
N PHE A 70 -10.51 5.78 2.80
CA PHE A 70 -10.04 4.62 3.55
C PHE A 70 -8.56 4.71 3.91
N TYR A 71 -7.75 5.30 3.02
CA TYR A 71 -6.30 5.39 3.11
C TYR A 71 -5.82 6.83 2.89
N PRO A 72 -6.00 7.74 3.87
CA PRO A 72 -5.70 9.17 3.70
C PRO A 72 -4.27 9.47 3.28
N GLU A 73 -3.32 8.61 3.65
CA GLU A 73 -1.90 8.79 3.33
C GLU A 73 -1.51 8.23 1.95
N SER A 74 -2.45 7.67 1.19
CA SER A 74 -2.16 6.96 -0.08
C SER A 74 -1.67 7.86 -1.21
N ILE A 75 -1.91 9.17 -1.13
CA ILE A 75 -1.57 10.17 -2.18
C ILE A 75 -0.45 11.13 -1.80
N ASN A 76 -0.02 11.17 -0.52
CA ASN A 76 1.07 12.05 -0.09
C ASN A 76 2.42 11.33 -0.09
N ASP A 77 3.51 12.09 -0.04
CA ASP A 77 4.89 11.59 0.10
C ASP A 77 5.55 12.09 1.39
N ASP A 78 4.75 12.41 2.40
CA ASP A 78 5.26 12.88 3.67
C ASP A 78 6.19 11.85 4.31
N PHE A 79 7.17 12.32 5.05
CA PHE A 79 8.02 11.45 5.84
C PHE A 79 7.25 10.89 7.05
N ASP A 80 7.67 9.73 7.53
CA ASP A 80 7.06 9.11 8.71
C ASP A 80 7.43 9.86 9.99
N ILE A 81 6.50 10.67 10.49
CA ILE A 81 6.67 11.43 11.73
C ILE A 81 6.79 10.54 12.98
N SER A 82 6.43 9.26 12.88
CA SER A 82 6.56 8.31 13.98
C SER A 82 7.98 7.72 14.10
N ALA A 83 8.84 7.95 13.08
CA ALA A 83 10.19 7.41 13.06
C ALA A 83 11.06 8.07 14.14
N GLN A 84 11.67 7.24 14.96
CA GLN A 84 12.53 7.66 16.05
C GLN A 84 13.85 6.87 16.05
N ASN A 85 14.88 7.40 16.69
CA ASN A 85 16.16 6.72 16.79
C ASN A 85 15.99 5.33 17.41
N ILE A 86 16.62 4.31 16.82
CA ILE A 86 16.55 2.92 17.26
C ILE A 86 16.93 2.73 18.73
N LEU A 87 17.78 3.59 19.27
CA LEU A 87 18.17 3.59 20.69
C LEU A 87 16.98 3.82 21.64
N LYS A 88 15.91 4.46 21.16
CA LYS A 88 14.67 4.72 21.91
C LYS A 88 13.63 3.62 21.74
N THR A 89 13.95 2.56 21.02
CA THR A 89 13.04 1.45 20.72
C THR A 89 13.44 0.17 21.45
N SER A 90 12.56 -0.83 21.46
CA SER A 90 12.87 -2.16 22.00
C SER A 90 13.91 -2.93 21.18
N PHE A 91 14.29 -2.42 20.01
CA PHE A 91 15.26 -3.06 19.10
C PHE A 91 16.71 -2.79 19.46
N ASN A 92 17.00 -1.78 20.28
CA ASN A 92 18.38 -1.40 20.66
C ASN A 92 19.22 -2.55 21.27
N LYS A 93 18.57 -3.58 21.85
CA LYS A 93 19.23 -4.75 22.44
C LYS A 93 19.10 -6.02 21.60
N LYS A 94 18.37 -5.96 20.48
CA LYS A 94 17.99 -7.15 19.71
C LYS A 94 18.54 -7.15 18.28
N VAL A 95 18.86 -5.98 17.75
CA VAL A 95 19.29 -5.78 16.37
C VAL A 95 20.69 -5.17 16.38
N LYS A 96 21.59 -5.64 15.52
CA LYS A 96 22.88 -4.98 15.27
C LYS A 96 22.61 -3.75 14.38
N PHE A 97 23.08 -2.57 14.76
CA PHE A 97 22.78 -1.37 13.97
C PHE A 97 23.94 -0.36 13.95
N GLY A 98 23.96 0.45 12.90
CA GLY A 98 24.88 1.57 12.74
C GLY A 98 24.36 2.87 13.38
N SER A 99 25.03 3.98 13.12
CA SER A 99 24.61 5.30 13.60
C SER A 99 23.40 5.83 12.86
N ASN A 100 22.56 6.65 13.50
CA ASN A 100 21.43 7.37 12.92
C ASN A 100 20.36 6.48 12.28
N VAL A 101 20.12 5.28 12.81
CA VAL A 101 19.04 4.41 12.36
C VAL A 101 17.71 4.88 12.96
N LEU A 102 16.70 5.08 12.09
CA LEU A 102 15.36 5.51 12.49
C LEU A 102 14.36 4.37 12.26
N ILE A 103 13.49 4.15 13.26
CA ILE A 103 12.48 3.10 13.24
C ILE A 103 11.09 3.71 13.51
N GLY A 104 10.16 3.48 12.61
CA GLY A 104 8.78 3.93 12.69
C GLY A 104 7.89 3.10 13.62
N LYS A 105 6.68 3.56 13.85
CA LYS A 105 5.68 2.88 14.69
C LYS A 105 5.27 1.54 14.08
N ASN A 106 4.98 0.55 14.94
CA ASN A 106 4.51 -0.79 14.57
C ASN A 106 5.47 -1.59 13.66
N VAL A 107 6.73 -1.20 13.56
CA VAL A 107 7.75 -2.00 12.87
C VAL A 107 7.96 -3.31 13.61
N LYS A 108 8.15 -4.39 12.86
CA LYS A 108 8.54 -5.71 13.39
C LYS A 108 9.87 -6.09 12.76
N ILE A 109 10.83 -6.54 13.57
CA ILE A 109 12.15 -7.00 13.13
C ILE A 109 12.44 -8.31 13.82
N GLY A 110 12.75 -9.32 13.03
CA GLY A 110 13.09 -10.65 13.48
C GLY A 110 14.46 -10.75 14.15
N LYS A 111 14.89 -11.97 14.40
CA LYS A 111 16.17 -12.26 15.07
C LYS A 111 17.35 -12.18 14.10
N LYS A 112 18.57 -11.97 14.63
CA LYS A 112 19.83 -11.96 13.88
C LYS A 112 19.84 -10.96 12.68
N CYS A 113 19.12 -9.85 12.82
CA CYS A 113 19.09 -8.80 11.81
C CYS A 113 20.17 -7.74 12.07
N SER A 114 20.60 -7.08 10.98
CA SER A 114 21.49 -5.93 11.04
C SER A 114 20.95 -4.78 10.18
N ILE A 115 21.16 -3.53 10.61
CA ILE A 115 20.74 -2.33 9.89
C ILE A 115 21.91 -1.35 9.84
N GLY A 116 22.33 -0.97 8.64
CA GLY A 116 23.46 -0.05 8.40
C GLY A 116 23.15 1.39 8.79
N HIS A 117 24.20 2.22 8.70
CA HIS A 117 24.16 3.64 9.09
C HIS A 117 23.12 4.43 8.28
N ASN A 118 22.51 5.44 8.89
CA ASN A 118 21.59 6.40 8.28
C ASN A 118 20.37 5.76 7.59
N SER A 119 19.99 4.54 7.98
CA SER A 119 18.86 3.83 7.36
C SER A 119 17.56 4.10 8.12
N ILE A 120 16.45 4.14 7.37
CA ILE A 120 15.12 4.47 7.86
C ILE A 120 14.17 3.31 7.56
N VAL A 121 13.57 2.74 8.60
CA VAL A 121 12.50 1.75 8.49
C VAL A 121 11.21 2.41 8.92
N GLU A 122 10.35 2.77 7.97
CA GLU A 122 9.11 3.50 8.25
C GLU A 122 8.04 2.60 8.90
N LYS A 123 6.98 3.21 9.41
CA LYS A 123 5.89 2.54 10.11
C LYS A 123 5.32 1.33 9.37
N ASN A 124 4.88 0.34 10.16
CA ASN A 124 4.21 -0.90 9.70
C ASN A 124 5.08 -1.83 8.82
N VAL A 125 6.36 -1.56 8.63
CA VAL A 125 7.28 -2.46 7.93
C VAL A 125 7.51 -3.72 8.78
N ILE A 126 7.57 -4.86 8.10
CA ILE A 126 7.88 -6.16 8.71
C ILE A 126 9.16 -6.68 8.08
N ILE A 127 10.12 -7.06 8.93
CA ILE A 127 11.39 -7.67 8.54
C ILE A 127 11.50 -9.02 9.28
N GLY A 128 11.70 -10.09 8.53
CA GLY A 128 11.87 -11.45 9.05
C GLY A 128 13.20 -11.67 9.74
N ASP A 129 13.55 -12.92 9.95
CA ASP A 129 14.78 -13.33 10.61
C ASP A 129 15.98 -13.32 9.65
N ASN A 130 17.19 -13.16 10.20
CA ASN A 130 18.45 -13.25 9.47
C ASN A 130 18.58 -12.31 8.27
N CYS A 131 18.05 -11.08 8.39
CA CYS A 131 18.09 -10.07 7.35
C CYS A 131 19.22 -9.07 7.57
N SER A 132 19.84 -8.62 6.48
CA SER A 132 20.87 -7.58 6.47
C SER A 132 20.40 -6.39 5.64
N ILE A 133 20.25 -5.24 6.29
CA ILE A 133 19.88 -3.98 5.65
C ILE A 133 21.13 -3.10 5.62
N GLY A 134 21.52 -2.65 4.45
CA GLY A 134 22.68 -1.79 4.23
C GLY A 134 22.52 -0.38 4.80
N SER A 135 23.50 0.47 4.51
CA SER A 135 23.49 1.88 4.91
C SER A 135 22.74 2.76 3.92
N ASN A 136 22.18 3.88 4.41
CA ASN A 136 21.39 4.83 3.60
C ASN A 136 20.17 4.19 2.91
N VAL A 137 19.59 3.15 3.50
CA VAL A 137 18.42 2.44 2.98
C VAL A 137 17.14 3.06 3.54
N ILE A 138 16.13 3.21 2.69
CA ILE A 138 14.79 3.64 3.12
C ILE A 138 13.79 2.53 2.78
N ILE A 139 13.09 2.02 3.80
CA ILE A 139 12.10 0.97 3.65
C ILE A 139 10.74 1.47 4.12
N ARG A 140 9.74 1.39 3.25
CA ARG A 140 8.33 1.75 3.54
C ARG A 140 7.38 0.79 2.83
N ASN A 141 6.17 0.63 3.33
CA ASN A 141 5.12 -0.21 2.69
C ASN A 141 5.65 -1.59 2.26
N THR A 142 6.44 -2.25 3.12
CA THR A 142 7.19 -3.46 2.72
C THR A 142 7.08 -4.55 3.78
N ILE A 143 6.98 -5.79 3.31
CA ILE A 143 7.17 -7.01 4.08
C ILE A 143 8.41 -7.71 3.50
N ILE A 144 9.43 -7.86 4.32
CA ILE A 144 10.67 -8.58 3.99
C ILE A 144 10.63 -9.90 4.75
N ASN A 145 10.72 -11.01 4.05
CA ASN A 145 10.78 -12.33 4.65
C ASN A 145 12.18 -12.64 5.20
N ASN A 146 12.48 -13.90 5.48
CA ASN A 146 13.75 -14.27 6.12
C ASN A 146 14.91 -14.25 5.11
N ASN A 147 16.14 -14.23 5.62
CA ASN A 147 17.40 -14.39 4.86
C ASN A 147 17.64 -13.35 3.74
N VAL A 148 16.99 -12.19 3.80
CA VAL A 148 17.09 -11.16 2.77
C VAL A 148 18.24 -10.21 3.03
N HIS A 149 18.98 -9.87 1.96
CA HIS A 149 20.06 -8.89 1.97
C HIS A 149 19.69 -7.68 1.10
N ILE A 150 19.57 -6.52 1.72
CA ILE A 150 19.33 -5.24 1.03
C ILE A 150 20.64 -4.45 1.05
N LEU A 151 21.13 -4.10 -0.13
CA LEU A 151 22.38 -3.36 -0.26
C LEU A 151 22.23 -1.86 0.02
N ASP A 152 23.37 -1.20 0.19
CA ASP A 152 23.41 0.23 0.51
C ASP A 152 22.68 1.10 -0.51
N GLY A 153 22.04 2.16 -0.06
CA GLY A 153 21.36 3.16 -0.89
C GLY A 153 20.01 2.75 -1.48
N CYS A 154 19.52 1.55 -1.19
CA CYS A 154 18.23 1.10 -1.72
C CYS A 154 17.05 1.90 -1.16
N VAL A 155 16.08 2.21 -2.01
CA VAL A 155 14.79 2.78 -1.62
C VAL A 155 13.67 1.82 -2.01
N ILE A 156 13.01 1.24 -1.01
CA ILE A 156 12.02 0.17 -1.18
C ILE A 156 10.64 0.65 -0.75
N GLY A 157 9.63 0.27 -1.52
CA GLY A 157 8.23 0.56 -1.19
C GLY A 157 7.82 2.02 -1.37
N LYS A 158 8.60 2.83 -2.09
CA LYS A 158 8.20 4.18 -2.47
C LYS A 158 6.98 4.12 -3.37
N LYS A 159 6.03 5.03 -3.16
CA LYS A 159 4.84 5.13 -4.00
C LYS A 159 5.20 5.40 -5.45
N GLY A 160 4.50 4.73 -6.35
CA GLY A 160 4.65 4.91 -7.79
C GLY A 160 4.27 6.32 -8.25
N PHE A 161 4.83 6.70 -9.39
CA PHE A 161 4.51 7.97 -10.05
C PHE A 161 3.36 7.74 -11.04
N GLY A 162 2.11 7.81 -10.53
CA GLY A 162 0.90 7.60 -11.32
C GLY A 162 -0.05 8.79 -11.22
N PHE A 163 -0.45 9.31 -12.37
CA PHE A 163 -1.44 10.39 -12.48
C PHE A 163 -2.49 10.00 -13.51
N PHE A 164 -3.68 10.54 -13.35
CA PHE A 164 -4.69 10.54 -14.40
C PHE A 164 -5.17 11.98 -14.65
N PRO A 165 -5.38 12.35 -15.92
CA PRO A 165 -5.84 13.69 -16.27
C PRO A 165 -7.31 13.87 -15.93
N ASP A 166 -7.67 15.07 -15.52
CA ASP A 166 -9.04 15.54 -15.44
C ASP A 166 -9.12 16.94 -16.06
N LYS A 167 -10.32 17.49 -16.20
CA LYS A 167 -10.58 18.77 -16.88
C LYS A 167 -9.81 19.96 -16.28
N ILE A 168 -9.54 19.95 -14.97
CA ILE A 168 -8.96 21.07 -14.24
C ILE A 168 -7.47 20.82 -13.93
N LYS A 169 -7.10 19.60 -13.54
CA LYS A 169 -5.73 19.25 -13.12
C LYS A 169 -5.49 17.76 -13.19
N ASN A 170 -4.22 17.37 -13.16
CA ASN A 170 -3.84 15.97 -12.98
C ASN A 170 -4.03 15.55 -11.52
N TYR A 171 -4.66 14.41 -11.31
CA TYR A 171 -4.82 13.80 -9.99
C TYR A 171 -3.84 12.65 -9.81
N ARG A 172 -3.20 12.62 -8.66
CA ARG A 172 -2.34 11.50 -8.30
C ARG A 172 -3.19 10.27 -8.01
N TYR A 173 -2.78 9.12 -8.56
CA TYR A 173 -3.44 7.86 -8.27
C TYR A 173 -3.00 7.34 -6.88
N PRO A 174 -3.94 6.96 -5.99
CA PRO A 174 -3.61 6.42 -4.68
C PRO A 174 -2.78 5.14 -4.79
N GLN A 175 -1.72 5.04 -4.00
CA GLN A 175 -0.84 3.88 -3.95
C GLN A 175 -1.00 3.21 -2.59
N ILE A 176 -1.67 2.06 -2.56
CA ILE A 176 -1.95 1.28 -1.34
C ILE A 176 -1.29 -0.10 -1.35
N GLY A 177 -0.51 -0.39 -2.37
CA GLY A 177 0.19 -1.65 -2.50
C GLY A 177 1.33 -1.81 -1.49
N VAL A 178 1.66 -3.07 -1.20
CA VAL A 178 2.77 -3.47 -0.34
C VAL A 178 3.80 -4.21 -1.19
N VAL A 179 5.08 -3.93 -1.00
CA VAL A 179 6.18 -4.70 -1.58
C VAL A 179 6.42 -5.93 -0.71
N ILE A 180 6.49 -7.11 -1.32
CA ILE A 180 6.87 -8.34 -0.62
C ILE A 180 8.19 -8.82 -1.21
N ILE A 181 9.21 -9.02 -0.35
CA ILE A 181 10.51 -9.54 -0.73
C ILE A 181 10.67 -10.89 -0.07
N ASN A 182 10.79 -11.92 -0.89
CA ASN A 182 11.01 -13.29 -0.42
C ASN A 182 12.52 -13.59 -0.34
N ASP A 183 12.86 -14.63 0.41
CA ASP A 183 14.17 -15.22 0.56
C ASP A 183 14.61 -16.03 -0.67
#